data_a679032eeb1f8ddad9740c9c21b02d61
#
_entry.id   a679032eeb1f8ddad9740c9c21b02d61
#
_cell.length_a   1.000
_cell.length_b   1.000
_cell.length_c   1.000
_cell.angle_alpha   90.00
_cell.angle_beta   90.00
_cell.angle_gamma   90.00
#
_symmetry.space_group_name_H-M   'P 1'
#
loop_
_entity.id
_entity.type
_entity.pdbx_description
1 polymer ?
#
loop_
_entity_poly.entity_id
_entity_poly.type
_entity_poly.pdbx_seq_one_letter_code
_entity_poly.pdbx_strand_id
1 'polypeptide(L)'
;KYITITAFKKNVEEARNFFSRVTVELSSHFSKLGSQLEELDAIERLKILHDFYRNGHEEQFSFDMDDSMRKGHHFKDAICPQMPKFHDKYFQLGDKYGRVMYLSEYARYVKDSFISELCSLNKNLMYSMDIITVPTDEAVKEVERKWLGVETNITNWQRRQNANNNFSAVIPYDMELQRKESKEFLDDLTVRDQRMMLGCMTIVHLADSLEELDNDTEALMAIARKYMCELDILFFASRQLDGLSSVLPIGTNKLNIVRTLLTESMAVFIPFRAQEVVDDGGIWFGQNAITNNLIMCNKEKLMNPNAFQLGVPGSGKSFLTKEQIVFLALATQDDIIICDPEAEYSLLVKELGGEVITIAAGSENHINAMDMLEGYGDSGNPVGDKSQFIMSLFEQLDRDGIKPVDRSIIDRCVTLVFQDYYRTRGMPTLVTLREKLLEQPEMEARSLALKLELFTDGSLDAFAHQTNVNTSSRIVSYDIFKLGKQLKTMGLLIITDAMINRVNENWRKGKRTHIILDEFHVVFENEESASFFNSAWRQFRKRDGYPIGITQNVEYLLDSVHASTMLSNSEFVVMLNQSYQDREKLAKLLNISDEQLSYITNAQSGCGLIKY
;
A
#
# COMPACT_ATOMS: atom_id res chain seq x y z
N LYS A 1 -12.91 -3.34 -14.49
CA LYS A 1 -12.02 -3.47 -15.68
C LYS A 1 -12.27 -4.82 -16.31
N TYR A 2 -12.45 -4.86 -17.64
CA TYR A 2 -12.86 -6.06 -18.36
C TYR A 2 -11.78 -6.47 -19.37
N ILE A 3 -11.52 -7.77 -19.48
CA ILE A 3 -10.70 -8.35 -20.53
C ILE A 3 -11.61 -9.25 -21.37
N THR A 4 -11.74 -8.95 -22.66
CA THR A 4 -12.52 -9.74 -23.59
C THR A 4 -11.61 -10.42 -24.60
N ILE A 5 -11.71 -11.74 -24.73
CA ILE A 5 -10.88 -12.53 -25.64
C ILE A 5 -11.77 -13.17 -26.68
N THR A 6 -11.43 -12.96 -27.95
CA THR A 6 -12.12 -13.55 -29.09
C THR A 6 -11.18 -14.46 -29.86
N ALA A 7 -11.61 -15.66 -30.16
CA ALA A 7 -10.85 -16.61 -30.96
C ALA A 7 -11.75 -17.36 -31.94
N PHE A 8 -11.25 -17.62 -33.16
CA PHE A 8 -11.92 -18.44 -34.15
C PHE A 8 -11.40 -19.86 -34.09
N LYS A 9 -12.29 -20.84 -33.84
CA LYS A 9 -11.97 -22.27 -33.75
C LYS A 9 -12.89 -23.09 -34.65
N LYS A 10 -12.44 -24.29 -35.03
CA LYS A 10 -13.17 -25.14 -35.97
C LYS A 10 -14.45 -25.72 -35.36
N ASN A 11 -14.44 -25.97 -34.05
CA ASN A 11 -15.57 -26.57 -33.33
C ASN A 11 -15.64 -26.09 -31.89
N VAL A 12 -16.73 -26.38 -31.20
CA VAL A 12 -17.00 -25.95 -29.83
C VAL A 12 -16.01 -26.56 -28.82
N GLU A 13 -15.58 -27.80 -29.05
CA GLU A 13 -14.65 -28.49 -28.15
C GLU A 13 -13.26 -27.87 -28.20
N GLU A 14 -12.75 -27.54 -29.38
CA GLU A 14 -11.50 -26.80 -29.52
C GLU A 14 -11.59 -25.41 -28.89
N ALA A 15 -12.76 -24.73 -28.99
CA ALA A 15 -12.98 -23.44 -28.37
C ALA A 15 -12.95 -23.55 -26.84
N ARG A 16 -13.65 -24.52 -26.26
CA ARG A 16 -13.64 -24.77 -24.80
C ARG A 16 -12.25 -25.04 -24.28
N ASN A 17 -11.49 -25.92 -24.92
CA ASN A 17 -10.13 -26.25 -24.53
C ASN A 17 -9.20 -25.02 -24.61
N PHE A 18 -9.36 -24.19 -25.64
CA PHE A 18 -8.61 -22.95 -25.78
C PHE A 18 -8.91 -21.97 -24.66
N PHE A 19 -10.19 -21.66 -24.40
CA PHE A 19 -10.57 -20.69 -23.39
C PHE A 19 -10.23 -21.19 -21.98
N SER A 20 -10.44 -22.47 -21.66
CA SER A 20 -10.04 -23.04 -20.36
C SER A 20 -8.54 -22.86 -20.10
N ARG A 21 -7.68 -23.09 -21.09
CA ARG A 21 -6.24 -22.85 -20.96
C ARG A 21 -5.93 -21.37 -20.75
N VAL A 22 -6.52 -20.49 -21.55
CA VAL A 22 -6.30 -19.04 -21.47
C VAL A 22 -6.75 -18.49 -20.11
N THR A 23 -7.89 -18.92 -19.59
CA THR A 23 -8.38 -18.53 -18.27
C THR A 23 -7.39 -18.91 -17.17
N VAL A 24 -6.89 -20.16 -17.20
CA VAL A 24 -5.89 -20.63 -16.20
C VAL A 24 -4.58 -19.85 -16.28
N GLU A 25 -4.07 -19.62 -17.50
CA GLU A 25 -2.85 -18.85 -17.72
C GLU A 25 -2.99 -17.41 -17.22
N LEU A 26 -4.09 -16.73 -17.57
CA LEU A 26 -4.34 -15.35 -17.11
C LEU A 26 -4.52 -15.28 -15.60
N SER A 27 -5.33 -16.17 -15.01
CA SER A 27 -5.52 -16.22 -13.55
C SER A 27 -4.19 -16.41 -12.82
N SER A 28 -3.31 -17.28 -13.35
CA SER A 28 -1.97 -17.46 -12.78
C SER A 28 -1.11 -16.22 -12.86
N HIS A 29 -1.15 -15.50 -14.00
CA HIS A 29 -0.39 -14.25 -14.16
C HIS A 29 -0.90 -13.13 -13.25
N PHE A 30 -2.23 -12.93 -13.18
CA PHE A 30 -2.82 -11.92 -12.31
C PHE A 30 -2.60 -12.23 -10.83
N SER A 31 -2.69 -13.49 -10.42
CA SER A 31 -2.38 -13.90 -9.03
C SER A 31 -0.93 -13.59 -8.63
N LYS A 32 0.04 -13.76 -9.55
CA LYS A 32 1.44 -13.38 -9.30
C LYS A 32 1.63 -11.85 -9.12
N LEU A 33 0.72 -11.06 -9.68
CA LEU A 33 0.68 -9.60 -9.53
C LEU A 33 -0.17 -9.15 -8.33
N GLY A 34 -0.62 -10.08 -7.48
CA GLY A 34 -1.50 -9.77 -6.35
C GLY A 34 -2.93 -9.38 -6.75
N SER A 35 -3.35 -9.70 -7.98
CA SER A 35 -4.68 -9.36 -8.52
C SER A 35 -5.51 -10.63 -8.73
N GLN A 36 -6.83 -10.49 -8.63
CA GLN A 36 -7.78 -11.57 -8.90
C GLN A 36 -8.44 -11.38 -10.27
N LEU A 37 -8.69 -12.48 -10.96
CA LEU A 37 -9.41 -12.54 -12.23
C LEU A 37 -10.62 -13.44 -12.06
N GLU A 38 -11.82 -12.90 -12.35
CA GLU A 38 -13.06 -13.65 -12.33
C GLU A 38 -13.61 -13.78 -13.75
N GLU A 39 -14.11 -14.97 -14.10
CA GLU A 39 -14.76 -15.22 -15.38
C GLU A 39 -16.24 -14.82 -15.27
N LEU A 40 -16.66 -13.86 -16.08
CA LEU A 40 -18.03 -13.39 -16.08
C LEU A 40 -18.96 -14.39 -16.77
N ASP A 41 -20.09 -14.66 -16.14
CA ASP A 41 -21.15 -15.43 -16.76
C ASP A 41 -21.96 -14.60 -17.81
N ALA A 42 -22.93 -15.25 -18.46
CA ALA A 42 -23.74 -14.59 -19.48
C ALA A 42 -24.63 -13.49 -18.92
N ILE A 43 -25.12 -13.66 -17.69
CA ILE A 43 -26.04 -12.70 -17.04
C ILE A 43 -25.25 -11.45 -16.60
N GLU A 44 -24.09 -11.65 -16.00
CA GLU A 44 -23.19 -10.56 -15.63
C GLU A 44 -22.75 -9.74 -16.84
N ARG A 45 -22.44 -10.41 -17.94
CA ARG A 45 -22.11 -9.74 -19.20
C ARG A 45 -23.29 -8.95 -19.78
N LEU A 46 -24.51 -9.48 -19.70
CA LEU A 46 -25.72 -8.75 -20.09
C LEU A 46 -25.93 -7.53 -19.21
N LYS A 47 -25.68 -7.64 -17.90
CA LYS A 47 -25.77 -6.52 -16.98
C LYS A 47 -24.81 -5.38 -17.35
N ILE A 48 -23.56 -5.67 -17.68
CA ILE A 48 -22.59 -4.65 -18.13
C ILE A 48 -23.11 -3.90 -19.36
N LEU A 49 -23.64 -4.63 -20.34
CA LEU A 49 -24.20 -4.03 -21.55
C LEU A 49 -25.49 -3.24 -21.26
N HIS A 50 -26.35 -3.72 -20.35
CA HIS A 50 -27.53 -3.02 -19.90
C HIS A 50 -27.15 -1.68 -19.25
N ASP A 51 -26.22 -1.69 -18.30
CA ASP A 51 -25.80 -0.52 -17.54
C ASP A 51 -25.20 0.56 -18.46
N PHE A 52 -24.53 0.16 -19.54
CA PHE A 52 -24.06 1.09 -20.56
C PHE A 52 -25.20 1.65 -21.43
N TYR A 53 -26.03 0.77 -21.99
CA TYR A 53 -27.09 1.18 -22.93
C TYR A 53 -28.26 1.88 -22.28
N ARG A 54 -28.49 1.63 -20.98
CA ARG A 54 -29.54 2.25 -20.16
C ARG A 54 -28.94 3.01 -18.98
N ASN A 55 -27.91 3.79 -19.26
CA ASN A 55 -27.24 4.60 -18.26
C ASN A 55 -28.22 5.48 -17.48
N GLY A 56 -28.16 5.42 -16.12
CA GLY A 56 -29.14 6.05 -15.23
C GLY A 56 -30.34 5.18 -14.87
N HIS A 57 -30.40 3.94 -15.37
CA HIS A 57 -31.45 2.96 -15.09
C HIS A 57 -30.88 1.59 -14.71
N GLU A 58 -29.70 1.55 -14.11
CA GLU A 58 -28.93 0.34 -13.79
C GLU A 58 -29.70 -0.60 -12.87
N GLU A 59 -30.52 -0.04 -11.94
CA GLU A 59 -31.34 -0.83 -11.02
C GLU A 59 -32.50 -1.58 -11.69
N GLN A 60 -32.84 -1.24 -12.93
CA GLN A 60 -33.94 -1.88 -13.66
C GLN A 60 -33.51 -3.16 -14.39
N PHE A 61 -32.27 -3.59 -14.26
CA PHE A 61 -31.82 -4.83 -14.89
C PHE A 61 -32.54 -6.02 -14.28
N SER A 62 -33.25 -6.74 -15.14
CA SER A 62 -33.89 -8.01 -14.80
C SER A 62 -33.82 -8.92 -16.01
N PHE A 63 -33.17 -10.05 -15.86
CA PHE A 63 -33.09 -11.08 -16.88
C PHE A 63 -33.22 -12.46 -16.25
N ASP A 64 -34.21 -13.21 -16.65
CA ASP A 64 -34.42 -14.61 -16.31
C ASP A 64 -34.51 -15.43 -17.61
N MET A 65 -33.65 -16.44 -17.72
CA MET A 65 -33.54 -17.27 -18.92
C MET A 65 -34.80 -18.08 -19.16
N ASP A 66 -35.37 -18.67 -18.09
CA ASP A 66 -36.56 -19.55 -18.21
C ASP A 66 -37.81 -18.74 -18.55
N ASP A 67 -37.94 -17.56 -17.92
CA ASP A 67 -39.06 -16.65 -18.22
C ASP A 67 -38.96 -16.09 -19.65
N SER A 68 -37.75 -15.73 -20.09
CA SER A 68 -37.50 -15.27 -21.47
C SER A 68 -37.81 -16.34 -22.51
N MET A 69 -37.41 -17.60 -22.23
CA MET A 69 -37.75 -18.72 -23.12
C MET A 69 -39.27 -18.95 -23.20
N ARG A 70 -39.99 -18.91 -22.09
CA ARG A 70 -41.45 -19.08 -22.03
C ARG A 70 -42.19 -17.99 -22.79
N LYS A 71 -41.74 -16.74 -22.68
CA LYS A 71 -42.36 -15.57 -23.31
C LYS A 71 -41.89 -15.34 -24.76
N GLY A 72 -40.89 -16.09 -25.22
CA GLY A 72 -40.30 -15.90 -26.55
C GLY A 72 -39.49 -14.61 -26.67
N HIS A 73 -39.01 -14.06 -25.54
CA HIS A 73 -38.19 -12.88 -25.53
C HIS A 73 -36.73 -13.24 -25.88
N HIS A 74 -36.04 -12.31 -26.52
CA HIS A 74 -34.62 -12.45 -26.81
C HIS A 74 -33.78 -11.74 -25.71
N PHE A 75 -32.61 -12.27 -25.39
CA PHE A 75 -31.70 -11.63 -24.39
C PHE A 75 -31.40 -10.15 -24.75
N LYS A 76 -31.47 -9.77 -26.05
CA LYS A 76 -31.31 -8.38 -26.47
C LYS A 76 -32.39 -7.45 -25.94
N ASP A 77 -33.58 -7.97 -25.63
CA ASP A 77 -34.68 -7.16 -25.10
C ASP A 77 -34.34 -6.61 -23.71
N ALA A 78 -33.50 -7.32 -22.96
CA ALA A 78 -33.02 -6.88 -21.65
C ALA A 78 -32.01 -5.73 -21.72
N ILE A 79 -31.26 -5.59 -22.83
CA ILE A 79 -30.16 -4.62 -22.95
C ILE A 79 -30.45 -3.52 -24.00
N CYS A 80 -31.44 -3.70 -24.85
CA CYS A 80 -31.69 -2.75 -25.92
C CYS A 80 -32.05 -1.35 -25.39
N PRO A 81 -31.35 -0.29 -25.84
CA PRO A 81 -31.68 1.07 -25.45
C PRO A 81 -32.99 1.54 -26.08
N GLN A 82 -33.64 2.51 -25.44
CA GLN A 82 -34.80 3.15 -26.02
C GLN A 82 -34.37 4.09 -27.15
N MET A 83 -34.93 3.89 -28.34
CA MET A 83 -34.77 4.76 -29.53
C MET A 83 -33.34 5.19 -29.83
N PRO A 84 -32.40 4.27 -30.15
CA PRO A 84 -31.06 4.65 -30.53
C PRO A 84 -31.08 5.44 -31.84
N LYS A 85 -30.41 6.60 -31.86
CA LYS A 85 -30.24 7.43 -33.05
C LYS A 85 -28.77 7.69 -33.29
N PHE A 86 -28.30 7.48 -34.51
CA PHE A 86 -26.92 7.73 -34.92
C PHE A 86 -26.86 8.90 -35.88
N HIS A 87 -25.99 9.85 -35.56
CA HIS A 87 -25.71 11.07 -36.33
C HIS A 87 -24.23 11.06 -36.78
N ASP A 88 -23.84 12.03 -37.58
CA ASP A 88 -22.50 12.05 -38.18
C ASP A 88 -21.35 12.18 -37.15
N LYS A 89 -21.58 12.83 -36.01
CA LYS A 89 -20.56 13.09 -35.00
C LYS A 89 -20.92 12.59 -33.61
N TYR A 90 -22.12 12.07 -33.42
CA TYR A 90 -22.59 11.63 -32.11
C TYR A 90 -23.73 10.60 -32.30
N PHE A 91 -24.10 9.94 -31.25
CA PHE A 91 -25.30 9.10 -31.17
C PHE A 91 -26.13 9.49 -29.94
N GLN A 92 -27.40 9.08 -29.96
CA GLN A 92 -28.32 9.28 -28.84
C GLN A 92 -28.85 7.92 -28.37
N LEU A 93 -28.81 7.67 -27.05
CA LEU A 93 -29.38 6.50 -26.39
C LEU A 93 -30.36 6.99 -25.31
N GLY A 94 -31.67 6.91 -25.61
CA GLY A 94 -32.68 7.52 -24.74
C GLY A 94 -32.44 9.02 -24.58
N ASP A 95 -32.23 9.47 -23.36
CA ASP A 95 -32.00 10.87 -23.02
C ASP A 95 -30.52 11.26 -23.01
N LYS A 96 -29.60 10.31 -23.23
CA LYS A 96 -28.17 10.55 -23.22
C LYS A 96 -27.60 10.74 -24.62
N TYR A 97 -26.64 11.63 -24.75
CA TYR A 97 -25.85 11.86 -25.95
C TYR A 97 -24.49 11.20 -25.79
N GLY A 98 -24.01 10.52 -26.81
CA GLY A 98 -22.72 9.85 -26.77
C GLY A 98 -21.87 10.11 -28.01
N ARG A 99 -20.58 9.98 -27.88
CA ARG A 99 -19.61 10.15 -28.95
C ARG A 99 -18.50 9.13 -28.85
N VAL A 100 -18.15 8.54 -30.01
CA VAL A 100 -17.00 7.66 -30.11
C VAL A 100 -15.83 8.42 -30.71
N MET A 101 -14.69 8.30 -30.06
CA MET A 101 -13.42 8.86 -30.48
C MET A 101 -12.37 7.74 -30.58
N TYR A 102 -11.31 7.99 -31.32
CA TYR A 102 -10.19 7.06 -31.43
C TYR A 102 -8.86 7.83 -31.42
N LEU A 103 -7.79 7.17 -31.00
CA LEU A 103 -6.46 7.74 -31.03
C LEU A 103 -5.92 7.64 -32.48
N SER A 104 -5.86 8.76 -33.18
CA SER A 104 -5.44 8.85 -34.58
C SER A 104 -3.92 8.98 -34.70
N GLU A 105 -3.30 9.78 -33.82
CA GLU A 105 -1.85 9.92 -33.75
C GLU A 105 -1.31 9.62 -32.37
N TYR A 106 -0.25 8.81 -32.36
CA TYR A 106 0.44 8.39 -31.15
C TYR A 106 1.76 9.18 -31.03
N ALA A 107 2.05 9.71 -29.88
CA ALA A 107 3.37 10.28 -29.60
C ALA A 107 4.45 9.23 -29.85
N ARG A 108 5.64 9.68 -30.23
CA ARG A 108 6.80 8.79 -30.36
C ARG A 108 7.10 8.03 -29.07
N TYR A 109 6.85 8.68 -27.94
CA TYR A 109 6.96 8.11 -26.61
C TYR A 109 5.73 8.51 -25.79
N VAL A 110 4.85 7.58 -25.54
CA VAL A 110 3.64 7.78 -24.73
C VAL A 110 4.00 7.55 -23.26
N LYS A 111 3.61 8.48 -22.39
CA LYS A 111 3.85 8.36 -20.94
C LYS A 111 2.65 7.68 -20.27
N ASP A 112 2.93 6.90 -19.23
CA ASP A 112 1.90 6.24 -18.41
C ASP A 112 0.86 7.20 -17.85
N SER A 113 1.26 8.44 -17.54
CA SER A 113 0.38 9.49 -17.04
C SER A 113 -0.73 9.88 -18.01
N PHE A 114 -0.62 9.59 -19.32
CA PHE A 114 -1.66 9.88 -20.30
C PHE A 114 -2.98 9.13 -19.99
N ILE A 115 -2.90 7.82 -19.86
CA ILE A 115 -4.10 6.99 -19.56
C ILE A 115 -4.63 7.27 -18.15
N SER A 116 -3.73 7.58 -17.19
CA SER A 116 -4.12 7.97 -15.85
C SER A 116 -4.98 9.23 -15.85
N GLU A 117 -4.54 10.26 -16.55
CA GLU A 117 -5.25 11.53 -16.60
C GLU A 117 -6.59 11.40 -17.33
N LEU A 118 -6.63 10.62 -18.43
CA LEU A 118 -7.89 10.29 -19.11
C LEU A 118 -8.87 9.55 -18.19
N CYS A 119 -8.41 8.55 -17.44
CA CYS A 119 -9.26 7.75 -16.56
C CYS A 119 -9.61 8.45 -15.24
N SER A 120 -8.95 9.55 -14.87
CA SER A 120 -9.23 10.33 -13.66
C SER A 120 -10.31 11.41 -13.87
N LEU A 121 -10.75 11.64 -15.09
CA LEU A 121 -11.85 12.57 -15.36
C LEU A 121 -13.14 12.07 -14.71
N ASN A 122 -13.82 12.97 -13.98
CA ASN A 122 -15.14 12.68 -13.41
C ASN A 122 -16.22 12.78 -14.49
N LYS A 123 -16.13 11.92 -15.51
CA LYS A 123 -17.02 11.87 -16.67
C LYS A 123 -17.46 10.44 -16.95
N ASN A 124 -18.60 10.29 -17.59
CA ASN A 124 -19.12 8.99 -17.99
C ASN A 124 -18.37 8.51 -19.25
N LEU A 125 -17.30 7.78 -19.03
CA LEU A 125 -16.30 7.41 -20.04
C LEU A 125 -16.05 5.90 -20.03
N MET A 126 -16.05 5.28 -21.20
CA MET A 126 -15.53 3.93 -21.43
C MET A 126 -14.35 4.00 -22.40
N TYR A 127 -13.24 3.42 -21.99
CA TYR A 127 -12.02 3.30 -22.77
C TYR A 127 -11.80 1.84 -23.17
N SER A 128 -11.46 1.58 -24.42
CA SER A 128 -11.11 0.26 -24.94
C SER A 128 -9.77 0.29 -25.66
N MET A 129 -8.97 -0.74 -25.45
CA MET A 129 -7.77 -1.04 -26.22
C MET A 129 -7.93 -2.38 -26.89
N ASP A 130 -8.20 -2.36 -28.19
CA ASP A 130 -8.28 -3.56 -29.03
C ASP A 130 -6.87 -3.99 -29.45
N ILE A 131 -6.54 -5.26 -29.22
CA ILE A 131 -5.21 -5.81 -29.46
C ILE A 131 -5.33 -7.04 -30.37
N ILE A 132 -4.63 -7.00 -31.50
CA ILE A 132 -4.48 -8.13 -32.40
C ILE A 132 -3.04 -8.61 -32.35
N THR A 133 -2.83 -9.84 -31.91
CA THR A 133 -1.48 -10.44 -31.83
C THR A 133 -0.99 -10.86 -33.21
N VAL A 134 0.26 -10.54 -33.52
CA VAL A 134 0.92 -10.96 -34.78
C VAL A 134 1.91 -12.08 -34.46
N PRO A 135 1.88 -13.21 -35.17
CA PRO A 135 2.89 -14.26 -34.99
C PRO A 135 4.31 -13.71 -35.18
N THR A 136 5.24 -14.13 -34.33
CA THR A 136 6.60 -13.55 -34.31
C THR A 136 7.35 -13.71 -35.63
N ASP A 137 7.18 -14.85 -36.27
CA ASP A 137 7.80 -15.13 -37.58
C ASP A 137 7.25 -14.25 -38.70
N GLU A 138 5.97 -13.90 -38.67
CA GLU A 138 5.36 -12.96 -39.59
C GLU A 138 5.80 -11.53 -39.29
N ALA A 139 5.84 -11.15 -38.02
CA ALA A 139 6.30 -9.84 -37.57
C ALA A 139 7.74 -9.56 -37.99
N VAL A 140 8.65 -10.49 -37.77
CA VAL A 140 10.07 -10.35 -38.15
C VAL A 140 10.19 -10.22 -39.68
N LYS A 141 9.52 -11.05 -40.46
CA LYS A 141 9.55 -10.97 -41.93
C LYS A 141 8.99 -9.63 -42.46
N GLU A 142 7.97 -9.08 -41.81
CA GLU A 142 7.42 -7.78 -42.20
C GLU A 142 8.39 -6.64 -41.93
N VAL A 143 9.02 -6.63 -40.77
CA VAL A 143 9.99 -5.60 -40.37
C VAL A 143 11.27 -5.72 -41.19
N GLU A 144 11.78 -6.92 -41.43
CA GLU A 144 12.92 -7.14 -42.36
C GLU A 144 12.63 -6.61 -43.74
N ARG A 145 11.43 -6.83 -44.26
CA ARG A 145 11.04 -6.30 -45.58
C ARG A 145 11.01 -4.78 -45.59
N LYS A 146 10.49 -4.14 -44.53
CA LYS A 146 10.51 -2.67 -44.40
C LYS A 146 11.95 -2.14 -44.31
N TRP A 147 12.79 -2.76 -43.50
CA TRP A 147 14.20 -2.40 -43.37
C TRP A 147 14.97 -2.52 -44.68
N LEU A 148 14.81 -3.62 -45.43
CA LEU A 148 15.39 -3.81 -46.74
C LEU A 148 14.91 -2.75 -47.77
N GLY A 149 13.64 -2.35 -47.67
CA GLY A 149 13.08 -1.26 -48.46
C GLY A 149 13.80 0.08 -48.21
N VAL A 150 14.03 0.41 -46.93
CA VAL A 150 14.77 1.63 -46.55
C VAL A 150 16.21 1.59 -47.03
N GLU A 151 16.91 0.47 -46.83
CA GLU A 151 18.28 0.27 -47.34
C GLU A 151 18.37 0.41 -48.89
N THR A 152 17.38 -0.14 -49.58
CA THR A 152 17.26 -0.01 -51.04
C THR A 152 17.09 1.45 -51.47
N ASN A 153 16.21 2.18 -50.78
CA ASN A 153 16.00 3.61 -51.06
C ASN A 153 17.27 4.44 -50.82
N ILE A 154 17.99 4.19 -49.73
CA ILE A 154 19.26 4.85 -49.43
C ILE A 154 20.30 4.54 -50.52
N THR A 155 20.42 3.27 -50.91
CA THR A 155 21.34 2.84 -51.97
C THR A 155 21.00 3.50 -53.31
N ASN A 156 19.73 3.57 -53.68
CA ASN A 156 19.28 4.23 -54.91
C ASN A 156 19.53 5.74 -54.86
N TRP A 157 19.33 6.38 -53.70
CA TRP A 157 19.65 7.78 -53.53
C TRP A 157 21.14 8.03 -53.69
N GLN A 158 22.00 7.23 -53.04
CA GLN A 158 23.48 7.32 -53.21
C GLN A 158 23.91 7.12 -54.65
N ARG A 159 23.36 6.14 -55.38
CA ARG A 159 23.64 5.92 -56.79
C ARG A 159 23.30 7.15 -57.65
N ARG A 160 22.17 7.82 -57.36
CA ARG A 160 21.78 9.06 -58.06
C ARG A 160 22.73 10.20 -57.77
N GLN A 161 23.21 10.36 -56.52
CA GLN A 161 24.18 11.40 -56.18
C GLN A 161 25.51 11.14 -56.86
N ASN A 162 25.98 9.90 -56.90
CA ASN A 162 27.21 9.52 -57.57
C ASN A 162 27.14 9.76 -59.09
N ALA A 163 26.00 9.47 -59.73
CA ALA A 163 25.75 9.76 -61.14
C ALA A 163 25.78 11.27 -61.44
N ASN A 164 25.45 12.11 -60.45
CA ASN A 164 25.53 13.56 -60.55
C ASN A 164 26.88 14.14 -60.10
N ASN A 165 27.95 13.30 -59.98
CA ASN A 165 29.27 13.65 -59.50
C ASN A 165 29.33 14.26 -58.09
N ASN A 166 28.31 14.01 -57.25
CA ASN A 166 28.23 14.50 -55.87
C ASN A 166 28.61 13.37 -54.90
N PHE A 167 29.88 13.01 -54.82
CA PHE A 167 30.40 11.88 -54.03
C PHE A 167 30.46 12.15 -52.52
N SER A 168 30.33 13.41 -52.10
CA SER A 168 30.33 13.81 -50.68
C SER A 168 28.94 14.09 -50.14
N ALA A 169 27.88 13.71 -50.86
CA ALA A 169 26.52 13.94 -50.42
C ALA A 169 26.21 13.14 -49.14
N VAL A 170 25.80 13.84 -48.09
CA VAL A 170 25.36 13.25 -46.83
C VAL A 170 23.94 12.72 -47.01
N ILE A 171 23.67 11.52 -46.48
CA ILE A 171 22.33 10.92 -46.52
C ILE A 171 21.33 11.88 -45.82
N PRO A 172 20.18 12.16 -46.43
CA PRO A 172 19.17 12.99 -45.80
C PRO A 172 18.78 12.46 -44.40
N TYR A 173 18.62 13.38 -43.45
CA TYR A 173 18.32 13.05 -42.05
C TYR A 173 17.11 12.12 -41.93
N ASP A 174 16.04 12.33 -42.69
CA ASP A 174 14.85 11.51 -42.65
C ASP A 174 15.11 10.05 -43.06
N MET A 175 15.98 9.81 -44.04
CA MET A 175 16.35 8.45 -44.44
C MET A 175 17.22 7.76 -43.39
N GLU A 176 18.15 8.49 -42.78
CA GLU A 176 18.96 7.97 -41.68
C GLU A 176 18.12 7.66 -40.45
N LEU A 177 17.15 8.50 -40.13
CA LEU A 177 16.21 8.28 -39.05
C LEU A 177 15.35 7.04 -39.29
N GLN A 178 14.79 6.90 -40.51
CA GLN A 178 13.98 5.70 -40.86
C GLN A 178 14.80 4.42 -40.79
N ARG A 179 16.08 4.49 -41.22
CA ARG A 179 17.03 3.38 -41.15
C ARG A 179 17.24 2.95 -39.69
N LYS A 180 17.51 3.92 -38.81
CA LYS A 180 17.74 3.69 -37.39
C LYS A 180 16.51 3.10 -36.72
N GLU A 181 15.35 3.68 -36.93
CA GLU A 181 14.09 3.23 -36.38
C GLU A 181 13.72 1.81 -36.82
N SER A 182 13.87 1.50 -38.11
CA SER A 182 13.58 0.17 -38.64
C SER A 182 14.52 -0.89 -38.06
N LYS A 183 15.80 -0.53 -37.84
CA LYS A 183 16.78 -1.41 -37.21
C LYS A 183 16.50 -1.63 -35.74
N GLU A 184 16.21 -0.57 -34.98
CA GLU A 184 15.82 -0.66 -33.56
C GLU A 184 14.60 -1.54 -33.40
N PHE A 185 13.60 -1.39 -34.25
CA PHE A 185 12.40 -2.21 -34.23
C PHE A 185 12.68 -3.70 -34.50
N LEU A 186 13.61 -4.00 -35.41
CA LEU A 186 14.03 -5.38 -35.66
C LEU A 186 14.81 -5.96 -34.48
N ASP A 187 15.72 -5.17 -33.89
CA ASP A 187 16.46 -5.56 -32.68
C ASP A 187 15.54 -5.80 -31.48
N ASP A 188 14.47 -5.01 -31.33
CA ASP A 188 13.45 -5.20 -30.31
C ASP A 188 12.75 -6.56 -30.43
N LEU A 189 12.40 -6.97 -31.66
CA LEU A 189 11.75 -8.24 -31.92
C LEU A 189 12.68 -9.46 -31.78
N THR A 190 13.96 -9.30 -32.13
CA THR A 190 14.90 -10.43 -32.25
C THR A 190 15.82 -10.58 -31.04
N VAL A 191 16.19 -9.48 -30.38
CA VAL A 191 17.17 -9.46 -29.28
C VAL A 191 16.50 -9.20 -27.93
N ARG A 192 15.50 -8.29 -27.89
CA ARG A 192 14.84 -7.87 -26.64
C ARG A 192 13.56 -8.61 -26.32
N ASP A 193 13.22 -9.67 -27.08
CA ASP A 193 12.02 -10.51 -26.91
C ASP A 193 10.69 -9.73 -26.86
N GLN A 194 10.65 -8.54 -27.52
CA GLN A 194 9.42 -7.80 -27.69
C GLN A 194 8.51 -8.49 -28.71
N ARG A 195 7.19 -8.29 -28.58
CA ARG A 195 6.20 -8.82 -29.49
C ARG A 195 5.52 -7.68 -30.26
N MET A 196 5.31 -7.89 -31.55
CA MET A 196 4.55 -6.97 -32.39
C MET A 196 3.05 -7.24 -32.24
N MET A 197 2.30 -6.17 -32.05
CA MET A 197 0.84 -6.19 -31.96
C MET A 197 0.24 -5.07 -32.79
N LEU A 198 -0.98 -5.27 -33.26
CA LEU A 198 -1.77 -4.22 -33.87
C LEU A 198 -2.77 -3.73 -32.83
N GLY A 199 -2.70 -2.46 -32.46
CA GLY A 199 -3.51 -1.84 -31.43
C GLY A 199 -4.44 -0.77 -31.98
N CYS A 200 -5.64 -0.66 -31.43
CA CYS A 200 -6.58 0.43 -31.67
C CYS A 200 -7.15 0.90 -30.34
N MET A 201 -6.88 2.15 -30.01
CA MET A 201 -7.43 2.80 -28.81
C MET A 201 -8.70 3.54 -29.20
N THR A 202 -9.81 3.24 -28.53
CA THR A 202 -11.10 3.89 -28.72
C THR A 202 -11.68 4.35 -27.39
N ILE A 203 -12.42 5.44 -27.41
CA ILE A 203 -13.08 6.02 -26.25
C ILE A 203 -14.54 6.29 -26.64
N VAL A 204 -15.47 5.96 -25.75
CA VAL A 204 -16.84 6.47 -25.80
C VAL A 204 -17.14 7.24 -24.53
N HIS A 205 -17.75 8.41 -24.67
CA HIS A 205 -18.23 9.18 -23.52
C HIS A 205 -19.70 9.56 -23.72
N LEU A 206 -20.42 9.69 -22.61
CA LEU A 206 -21.84 10.02 -22.54
C LEU A 206 -22.04 11.32 -21.75
N ALA A 207 -23.00 12.13 -22.17
CA ALA A 207 -23.38 13.38 -21.51
C ALA A 207 -24.90 13.59 -21.54
N ASP A 208 -25.41 14.49 -20.71
CA ASP A 208 -26.84 14.80 -20.62
C ASP A 208 -27.31 15.79 -21.71
N SER A 209 -26.38 16.51 -22.30
CA SER A 209 -26.68 17.45 -23.38
C SER A 209 -25.58 17.46 -24.45
N LEU A 210 -25.90 17.99 -25.65
CA LEU A 210 -24.91 18.15 -26.72
C LEU A 210 -23.83 19.16 -26.35
N GLU A 211 -24.18 20.21 -25.62
CA GLU A 211 -23.21 21.21 -25.17
C GLU A 211 -22.20 20.61 -24.19
N GLU A 212 -22.68 19.82 -23.25
CA GLU A 212 -21.81 19.08 -22.33
C GLU A 212 -20.94 18.07 -23.09
N LEU A 213 -21.52 17.32 -24.05
CA LEU A 213 -20.78 16.39 -24.87
C LEU A 213 -19.64 17.05 -25.66
N ASP A 214 -19.88 18.25 -26.20
CA ASP A 214 -18.86 19.02 -26.91
C ASP A 214 -17.75 19.50 -25.98
N ASN A 215 -18.11 20.02 -24.80
CA ASN A 215 -17.14 20.44 -23.77
C ASN A 215 -16.27 19.26 -23.29
N ASP A 216 -16.87 18.09 -23.06
CA ASP A 216 -16.16 16.89 -22.66
C ASP A 216 -15.22 16.38 -23.76
N THR A 217 -15.65 16.45 -25.02
CA THR A 217 -14.81 16.12 -26.17
C THR A 217 -13.57 17.01 -26.23
N GLU A 218 -13.73 18.32 -26.08
CA GLU A 218 -12.62 19.27 -26.08
C GLU A 218 -11.64 19.01 -24.92
N ALA A 219 -12.15 18.69 -23.73
CA ALA A 219 -11.33 18.31 -22.58
C ALA A 219 -10.49 17.03 -22.86
N LEU A 220 -11.10 16.00 -23.44
CA LEU A 220 -10.40 14.78 -23.84
C LEU A 220 -9.32 15.05 -24.88
N MET A 221 -9.63 15.86 -25.91
CA MET A 221 -8.67 16.27 -26.94
C MET A 221 -7.52 17.12 -26.36
N ALA A 222 -7.81 17.98 -25.39
CA ALA A 222 -6.79 18.80 -24.73
C ALA A 222 -5.80 17.93 -23.93
N ILE A 223 -6.30 16.92 -23.25
CA ILE A 223 -5.44 15.94 -22.56
C ILE A 223 -4.55 15.20 -23.56
N ALA A 224 -5.11 14.71 -24.67
CA ALA A 224 -4.31 14.01 -25.69
C ALA A 224 -3.18 14.91 -26.23
N ARG A 225 -3.50 16.16 -26.59
CA ARG A 225 -2.52 17.15 -27.09
C ARG A 225 -1.43 17.45 -26.08
N LYS A 226 -1.73 17.50 -24.78
CA LYS A 226 -0.75 17.68 -23.69
C LYS A 226 0.33 16.58 -23.73
N TYR A 227 -0.04 15.37 -24.14
CA TYR A 227 0.85 14.23 -24.26
C TYR A 227 1.34 13.98 -25.71
N MET A 228 1.19 14.97 -26.59
CA MET A 228 1.59 14.88 -28.02
C MET A 228 0.90 13.75 -28.76
N CYS A 229 -0.30 13.39 -28.31
CA CYS A 229 -1.21 12.46 -28.99
C CYS A 229 -2.40 13.22 -29.60
N GLU A 230 -3.08 12.62 -30.58
CA GLU A 230 -4.26 13.22 -31.20
C GLU A 230 -5.44 12.25 -31.09
N LEU A 231 -6.56 12.75 -30.53
CA LEU A 231 -7.84 12.07 -30.47
C LEU A 231 -8.78 12.67 -31.50
N ASP A 232 -9.33 11.84 -32.37
CA ASP A 232 -10.28 12.23 -33.40
C ASP A 232 -11.66 11.65 -33.15
N ILE A 233 -12.71 12.37 -33.62
CA ILE A 233 -14.09 11.91 -33.61
C ILE A 233 -14.28 11.00 -34.81
N LEU A 234 -14.97 9.89 -34.63
CA LEU A 234 -15.46 9.08 -35.77
C LEU A 234 -16.57 9.83 -36.50
N PHE A 235 -16.35 10.12 -37.78
CA PHE A 235 -17.35 10.77 -38.64
C PHE A 235 -18.25 9.73 -39.31
N PHE A 236 -19.50 10.10 -39.57
CA PHE A 236 -20.61 9.32 -40.15
C PHE A 236 -21.32 8.40 -39.15
N ALA A 237 -22.64 8.35 -39.27
CA ALA A 237 -23.50 7.57 -38.38
C ALA A 237 -23.13 6.07 -38.35
N SER A 238 -22.76 5.48 -39.48
CA SER A 238 -22.30 4.09 -39.57
C SER A 238 -20.98 3.86 -38.81
N ARG A 239 -20.05 4.83 -38.84
CA ARG A 239 -18.77 4.77 -38.13
C ARG A 239 -18.97 4.94 -36.63
N GLN A 240 -19.90 5.78 -36.19
CA GLN A 240 -20.24 5.90 -34.76
C GLN A 240 -20.80 4.57 -34.22
N LEU A 241 -21.65 3.87 -35.01
CA LEU A 241 -22.18 2.56 -34.66
C LEU A 241 -21.09 1.48 -34.62
N ASP A 242 -20.19 1.45 -35.60
CA ASP A 242 -19.08 0.50 -35.67
C ASP A 242 -18.10 0.75 -34.52
N GLY A 243 -17.82 2.01 -34.22
CA GLY A 243 -16.97 2.43 -33.08
C GLY A 243 -17.57 2.02 -31.73
N LEU A 244 -18.86 2.30 -31.52
CA LEU A 244 -19.57 1.89 -30.32
C LEU A 244 -19.52 0.36 -30.14
N SER A 245 -19.71 -0.40 -31.22
CA SER A 245 -19.62 -1.86 -31.19
C SER A 245 -18.21 -2.35 -30.85
N SER A 246 -17.17 -1.58 -31.22
CA SER A 246 -15.77 -1.92 -30.93
C SER A 246 -15.35 -1.59 -29.51
N VAL A 247 -15.87 -0.48 -28.93
CA VAL A 247 -15.54 -0.07 -27.55
C VAL A 247 -16.17 -1.00 -26.51
N LEU A 248 -17.36 -1.49 -26.77
CA LEU A 248 -18.09 -2.34 -25.83
C LEU A 248 -17.40 -3.72 -25.67
N PRO A 249 -17.48 -4.37 -24.50
CA PRO A 249 -16.84 -5.67 -24.25
C PRO A 249 -17.55 -6.83 -24.96
N ILE A 250 -17.82 -6.65 -26.27
CA ILE A 250 -18.47 -7.64 -27.12
C ILE A 250 -17.42 -8.55 -27.79
N GLY A 251 -16.17 -8.10 -27.86
CA GLY A 251 -15.06 -8.86 -28.46
C GLY A 251 -15.02 -8.78 -29.97
N THR A 252 -15.52 -7.68 -30.56
CA THR A 252 -15.46 -7.43 -31.99
C THR A 252 -14.87 -6.05 -32.25
N ASN A 253 -13.90 -5.96 -33.15
CA ASN A 253 -13.43 -4.68 -33.68
C ASN A 253 -13.90 -4.53 -35.11
N LYS A 254 -14.74 -3.53 -35.35
CA LYS A 254 -15.24 -3.18 -36.68
C LYS A 254 -14.51 -1.98 -37.30
N LEU A 255 -13.59 -1.39 -36.54
CA LEU A 255 -12.77 -0.29 -37.00
C LEU A 255 -11.51 -0.83 -37.68
N ASN A 256 -11.30 -0.53 -38.95
CA ASN A 256 -10.06 -0.86 -39.67
C ASN A 256 -8.96 0.18 -39.38
N ILE A 257 -8.88 0.64 -38.15
CA ILE A 257 -7.90 1.64 -37.67
C ILE A 257 -7.00 0.92 -36.69
N VAL A 258 -5.79 0.53 -37.13
CA VAL A 258 -4.84 -0.16 -36.26
C VAL A 258 -3.45 0.48 -36.39
N ARG A 259 -2.76 0.53 -35.28
CA ARG A 259 -1.35 0.97 -35.17
C ARG A 259 -0.48 -0.21 -34.77
N THR A 260 0.68 -0.32 -35.42
CA THR A 260 1.69 -1.30 -35.01
C THR A 260 2.38 -0.82 -33.75
N LEU A 261 2.34 -1.63 -32.69
CA LEU A 261 2.92 -1.34 -31.37
C LEU A 261 3.75 -2.54 -30.90
N LEU A 262 4.75 -2.27 -30.07
CA LEU A 262 5.48 -3.31 -29.34
C LEU A 262 4.88 -3.56 -27.97
N THR A 263 5.21 -4.68 -27.33
CA THR A 263 4.68 -5.06 -26.01
C THR A 263 4.92 -3.97 -24.97
N GLU A 264 6.11 -3.36 -24.97
CA GLU A 264 6.46 -2.26 -24.05
C GLU A 264 5.59 -1.01 -24.27
N SER A 265 5.40 -0.62 -25.54
CA SER A 265 4.53 0.51 -25.89
C SER A 265 3.07 0.23 -25.57
N MET A 266 2.64 -1.03 -25.67
CA MET A 266 1.28 -1.46 -25.35
C MET A 266 1.01 -1.44 -23.83
N ALA A 267 2.00 -1.75 -23.01
CA ALA A 267 1.89 -1.77 -21.56
C ALA A 267 1.48 -0.41 -20.97
N VAL A 268 1.87 0.69 -21.63
CA VAL A 268 1.50 2.07 -21.25
C VAL A 268 -0.02 2.30 -21.28
N PHE A 269 -0.73 1.58 -22.13
CA PHE A 269 -2.18 1.71 -22.29
C PHE A 269 -2.98 0.86 -21.30
N ILE A 270 -2.33 0.13 -20.38
CA ILE A 270 -3.01 -0.66 -19.36
C ILE A 270 -3.49 0.26 -18.23
N PRO A 271 -4.81 0.34 -17.94
CA PRO A 271 -5.37 1.28 -16.96
C PRO A 271 -5.28 0.74 -15.51
N PHE A 272 -4.30 -0.11 -15.21
CA PHE A 272 -4.13 -0.69 -13.87
C PHE A 272 -3.17 0.17 -13.04
N ARG A 273 -3.71 1.14 -12.28
CA ARG A 273 -2.89 2.09 -11.53
C ARG A 273 -3.16 2.15 -10.05
N ALA A 274 -4.27 1.58 -9.61
CA ALA A 274 -4.64 1.58 -8.22
C ALA A 274 -4.76 0.13 -7.74
N GLN A 275 -4.02 -0.18 -6.71
CA GLN A 275 -4.24 -1.39 -5.94
C GLN A 275 -5.44 -1.13 -5.04
N GLU A 276 -6.48 -1.94 -5.15
CA GLU A 276 -7.59 -1.92 -4.21
C GLU A 276 -7.31 -2.93 -3.09
N VAL A 277 -7.50 -2.48 -1.86
CA VAL A 277 -7.28 -3.31 -0.69
C VAL A 277 -8.59 -3.40 0.08
N VAL A 278 -9.30 -4.52 -0.09
CA VAL A 278 -10.52 -4.83 0.63
C VAL A 278 -10.40 -6.24 1.20
N ASP A 279 -9.80 -6.34 2.36
CA ASP A 279 -9.62 -7.61 3.04
C ASP A 279 -10.87 -8.02 3.82
N ASP A 280 -11.18 -9.30 3.78
CA ASP A 280 -12.20 -9.88 4.65
C ASP A 280 -11.74 -9.83 6.12
N GLY A 281 -12.59 -9.28 6.98
CA GLY A 281 -12.25 -8.98 8.38
C GLY A 281 -11.31 -7.79 8.55
N GLY A 282 -11.09 -7.00 7.50
CA GLY A 282 -10.23 -5.83 7.53
C GLY A 282 -10.80 -4.66 8.33
N ILE A 283 -9.89 -3.84 8.85
CA ILE A 283 -10.20 -2.55 9.49
C ILE A 283 -10.10 -1.45 8.44
N TRP A 284 -10.99 -0.49 8.51
CA TRP A 284 -10.96 0.67 7.63
C TRP A 284 -9.77 1.60 7.95
N PHE A 285 -9.04 2.00 6.90
CA PHE A 285 -7.88 2.90 6.98
C PHE A 285 -8.07 4.19 6.16
N GLY A 286 -9.12 4.29 5.37
CA GLY A 286 -9.40 5.45 4.56
C GLY A 286 -10.01 5.10 3.20
N GLN A 287 -9.89 6.05 2.28
CA GLN A 287 -10.32 5.90 0.88
C GLN A 287 -9.11 6.01 -0.05
N ASN A 288 -9.09 5.20 -1.10
CA ASN A 288 -8.08 5.28 -2.13
C ASN A 288 -8.17 6.61 -2.88
N ALA A 289 -7.07 7.35 -2.95
CA ALA A 289 -7.04 8.68 -3.56
C ALA A 289 -7.36 8.68 -5.08
N ILE A 290 -7.26 7.53 -5.75
CA ILE A 290 -7.51 7.41 -7.19
C ILE A 290 -8.92 6.89 -7.46
N THR A 291 -9.35 5.84 -6.76
CA THR A 291 -10.63 5.16 -7.02
C THR A 291 -11.75 5.58 -6.10
N ASN A 292 -11.46 6.28 -5.01
CA ASN A 292 -12.37 6.61 -3.90
C ASN A 292 -12.98 5.37 -3.20
N ASN A 293 -12.49 4.17 -3.50
CA ASN A 293 -12.92 2.95 -2.83
C ASN A 293 -12.35 2.86 -1.41
N LEU A 294 -13.03 2.12 -0.55
CA LEU A 294 -12.58 1.92 0.83
C LEU A 294 -11.27 1.11 0.85
N ILE A 295 -10.36 1.47 1.74
CA ILE A 295 -9.17 0.70 2.06
C ILE A 295 -9.44 -0.04 3.37
N MET A 296 -9.57 -1.36 3.25
CA MET A 296 -9.83 -2.27 4.37
C MET A 296 -8.65 -3.24 4.50
N CYS A 297 -7.81 -3.05 5.51
CA CYS A 297 -6.62 -3.87 5.71
C CYS A 297 -6.78 -4.84 6.88
N ASN A 298 -6.40 -6.09 6.68
CA ASN A 298 -6.36 -7.08 7.75
C ASN A 298 -4.91 -7.48 8.05
N LYS A 299 -4.32 -6.88 9.09
CA LYS A 299 -2.93 -7.16 9.49
C LYS A 299 -2.67 -8.62 9.88
N GLU A 300 -3.69 -9.39 10.21
CA GLU A 300 -3.56 -10.82 10.51
C GLU A 300 -3.13 -11.66 9.31
N LYS A 301 -3.40 -11.17 8.08
CA LYS A 301 -2.99 -11.85 6.84
C LYS A 301 -1.53 -11.61 6.48
N LEU A 302 -0.88 -10.65 7.11
CA LEU A 302 0.51 -10.32 6.86
C LEU A 302 1.46 -11.32 7.54
N MET A 303 2.58 -11.60 6.91
CA MET A 303 3.63 -12.43 7.51
C MET A 303 4.30 -11.71 8.68
N ASN A 304 4.36 -10.37 8.63
CA ASN A 304 4.85 -9.52 9.69
C ASN A 304 3.86 -8.37 9.98
N PRO A 305 2.93 -8.55 10.93
CA PRO A 305 1.87 -7.58 11.25
C PRO A 305 2.37 -6.34 12.01
N ASN A 306 3.66 -6.26 12.29
CA ASN A 306 4.25 -5.10 12.93
C ASN A 306 4.07 -3.86 12.06
N ALA A 307 3.69 -2.76 12.69
CA ALA A 307 3.25 -1.57 11.97
C ALA A 307 3.97 -0.30 12.43
N PHE A 308 4.12 0.65 11.51
CA PHE A 308 4.57 2.00 11.80
C PHE A 308 3.59 3.03 11.23
N GLN A 309 3.45 4.14 11.97
CA GLN A 309 2.69 5.29 11.53
C GLN A 309 3.55 6.55 11.64
N LEU A 310 3.95 7.08 10.50
CA LEU A 310 4.94 8.14 10.35
C LEU A 310 4.30 9.42 9.82
N GLY A 311 4.73 10.57 10.30
CA GLY A 311 4.27 11.85 9.76
C GLY A 311 4.67 13.04 10.63
N VAL A 312 4.77 14.21 10.02
CA VAL A 312 5.06 15.46 10.74
C VAL A 312 3.91 15.87 11.69
N PRO A 313 4.14 16.75 12.66
CA PRO A 313 3.07 17.29 13.49
C PRO A 313 1.93 17.88 12.66
N GLY A 314 0.68 17.64 13.07
CA GLY A 314 -0.52 18.11 12.35
C GLY A 314 -0.89 17.33 11.10
N SER A 315 -0.17 16.26 10.73
CA SER A 315 -0.49 15.43 9.57
C SER A 315 -1.71 14.50 9.74
N GLY A 316 -2.24 14.35 10.96
CA GLY A 316 -3.42 13.52 11.26
C GLY A 316 -3.12 12.18 11.92
N LYS A 317 -1.89 11.91 12.38
CA LYS A 317 -1.49 10.63 13.03
C LYS A 317 -2.42 10.22 14.17
N SER A 318 -2.57 11.07 15.17
CA SER A 318 -3.38 10.77 16.37
C SER A 318 -4.86 10.58 16.02
N PHE A 319 -5.37 11.27 14.99
CA PHE A 319 -6.73 11.07 14.51
C PHE A 319 -6.90 9.68 13.90
N LEU A 320 -6.02 9.30 12.98
CA LEU A 320 -6.03 7.96 12.38
C LEU A 320 -5.89 6.86 13.43
N THR A 321 -5.03 7.05 14.44
CA THR A 321 -4.89 6.10 15.55
C THR A 321 -6.19 5.98 16.36
N LYS A 322 -6.87 7.09 16.64
CA LYS A 322 -8.18 7.09 17.33
C LYS A 322 -9.22 6.33 16.53
N GLU A 323 -9.28 6.52 15.21
CA GLU A 323 -10.17 5.74 14.34
C GLU A 323 -9.86 4.23 14.43
N GLN A 324 -8.59 3.84 14.35
CA GLN A 324 -8.19 2.44 14.49
C GLN A 324 -8.59 1.86 15.85
N ILE A 325 -8.41 2.60 16.95
CA ILE A 325 -8.84 2.17 18.30
C ILE A 325 -10.35 1.92 18.33
N VAL A 326 -11.15 2.83 17.75
CA VAL A 326 -12.61 2.67 17.68
C VAL A 326 -13.00 1.43 16.88
N PHE A 327 -12.43 1.25 15.69
CA PHE A 327 -12.73 0.08 14.87
C PHE A 327 -12.33 -1.23 15.55
N LEU A 328 -11.14 -1.30 16.15
CA LEU A 328 -10.68 -2.47 16.92
C LEU A 328 -11.60 -2.75 18.11
N ALA A 329 -12.00 -1.71 18.84
CA ALA A 329 -12.88 -1.83 19.98
C ALA A 329 -14.27 -2.37 19.61
N LEU A 330 -14.80 -1.99 18.46
CA LEU A 330 -16.15 -2.37 18.00
C LEU A 330 -16.16 -3.67 17.19
N ALA A 331 -15.13 -3.93 16.38
CA ALA A 331 -15.11 -5.06 15.46
C ALA A 331 -14.48 -6.33 16.04
N THR A 332 -13.67 -6.23 17.10
CA THR A 332 -12.95 -7.37 17.70
C THR A 332 -13.24 -7.53 19.18
N GLN A 333 -12.78 -8.66 19.77
CA GLN A 333 -12.73 -8.88 21.22
C GLN A 333 -11.30 -8.83 21.77
N ASP A 334 -10.37 -8.39 20.96
CA ASP A 334 -8.95 -8.33 21.27
C ASP A 334 -8.64 -7.27 22.34
N ASP A 335 -7.53 -7.41 23.04
CA ASP A 335 -7.07 -6.38 23.97
C ASP A 335 -6.39 -5.25 23.21
N ILE A 336 -6.59 -4.02 23.66
CA ILE A 336 -5.98 -2.81 23.11
C ILE A 336 -5.23 -2.13 24.24
N ILE A 337 -3.90 -2.03 24.08
CA ILE A 337 -3.02 -1.46 25.10
C ILE A 337 -2.25 -0.28 24.48
N ILE A 338 -2.37 0.88 25.10
CA ILE A 338 -1.85 2.14 24.58
C ILE A 338 -0.83 2.69 25.56
N CYS A 339 0.35 3.06 25.08
CA CYS A 339 1.27 3.95 25.79
C CYS A 339 1.10 5.36 25.25
N ASP A 340 0.66 6.27 26.11
CA ASP A 340 0.18 7.62 25.78
C ASP A 340 1.03 8.70 26.47
N PRO A 341 2.17 9.07 25.90
CA PRO A 341 3.05 10.08 26.48
C PRO A 341 2.52 11.52 26.42
N GLU A 342 1.53 11.78 25.57
CA GLU A 342 0.97 13.12 25.35
C GLU A 342 -0.49 13.25 25.83
N ALA A 343 -1.05 12.22 26.48
CA ALA A 343 -2.43 12.16 26.99
C ALA A 343 -3.50 12.41 25.91
N GLU A 344 -3.26 11.95 24.68
CA GLU A 344 -4.16 12.20 23.56
C GLU A 344 -5.33 11.21 23.48
N TYR A 345 -5.20 10.00 24.06
CA TYR A 345 -6.17 8.91 23.92
C TYR A 345 -7.07 8.73 25.15
N SER A 346 -6.74 9.37 26.28
CA SER A 346 -7.38 9.15 27.59
C SER A 346 -8.91 9.34 27.57
N LEU A 347 -9.42 10.37 26.87
CA LEU A 347 -10.86 10.61 26.77
C LEU A 347 -11.55 9.51 25.96
N LEU A 348 -10.99 9.16 24.81
CA LEU A 348 -11.53 8.11 23.93
C LEU A 348 -11.59 6.76 24.64
N VAL A 349 -10.54 6.39 25.38
CA VAL A 349 -10.48 5.12 26.10
C VAL A 349 -11.58 5.05 27.17
N LYS A 350 -11.84 6.13 27.88
CA LYS A 350 -12.94 6.21 28.87
C LYS A 350 -14.31 6.06 28.21
N GLU A 351 -14.55 6.72 27.09
CA GLU A 351 -15.81 6.61 26.33
C GLU A 351 -16.05 5.19 25.78
N LEU A 352 -14.99 4.46 25.46
CA LEU A 352 -15.05 3.06 25.04
C LEU A 352 -15.16 2.08 26.23
N GLY A 353 -15.29 2.56 27.47
CA GLY A 353 -15.38 1.74 28.66
C GLY A 353 -14.05 1.10 29.10
N GLY A 354 -12.93 1.63 28.62
CA GLY A 354 -11.59 1.20 28.97
C GLY A 354 -11.04 1.90 30.24
N GLU A 355 -9.86 1.50 30.66
CA GLU A 355 -9.16 2.02 31.84
C GLU A 355 -8.03 2.97 31.43
N VAL A 356 -7.95 4.12 32.10
CA VAL A 356 -6.83 5.07 31.96
C VAL A 356 -6.02 5.07 33.23
N ILE A 357 -4.78 4.59 33.13
CA ILE A 357 -3.82 4.50 34.21
C ILE A 357 -2.87 5.69 34.09
N THR A 358 -3.13 6.73 34.87
CA THR A 358 -2.23 7.90 34.91
C THR A 358 -1.09 7.65 35.88
N ILE A 359 0.15 7.73 35.37
CA ILE A 359 1.38 7.57 36.15
C ILE A 359 2.07 8.92 36.18
N ALA A 360 2.34 9.38 37.40
CA ALA A 360 3.03 10.66 37.65
C ALA A 360 3.99 10.54 38.83
N ALA A 361 4.94 11.44 38.92
CA ALA A 361 5.77 11.53 40.10
C ALA A 361 4.91 11.82 41.35
N GLY A 362 5.02 10.98 42.37
CA GLY A 362 4.23 11.09 43.61
C GLY A 362 2.73 10.71 43.43
N SER A 363 2.34 10.01 42.36
CA SER A 363 0.97 9.45 42.22
C SER A 363 0.79 8.21 43.08
N GLU A 364 -0.48 7.89 43.40
CA GLU A 364 -0.84 6.65 44.07
C GLU A 364 -0.81 5.41 43.15
N ASN A 365 -0.69 5.63 41.85
CA ASN A 365 -0.64 4.56 40.83
C ASN A 365 0.80 4.15 40.58
N HIS A 366 1.08 2.87 40.74
CA HIS A 366 2.41 2.30 40.57
C HIS A 366 2.40 1.12 39.62
N ILE A 367 3.46 1.01 38.82
CA ILE A 367 3.81 -0.16 38.01
C ILE A 367 5.19 -0.62 38.40
N ASN A 368 5.33 -1.85 38.84
CA ASN A 368 6.57 -2.41 39.27
C ASN A 368 7.50 -2.75 38.08
N ALA A 369 8.63 -2.09 37.98
CA ALA A 369 9.62 -2.37 36.92
C ALA A 369 10.19 -3.80 36.99
N MET A 370 10.09 -4.45 38.15
CA MET A 370 10.60 -5.82 38.38
C MET A 370 9.54 -6.90 38.14
N ASP A 371 8.29 -6.56 37.77
CA ASP A 371 7.26 -7.54 37.53
C ASP A 371 7.69 -8.53 36.43
N MET A 372 7.53 -9.81 36.69
CA MET A 372 7.86 -10.89 35.79
C MET A 372 6.83 -12.01 35.93
N LEU A 373 5.97 -12.10 34.93
CA LEU A 373 4.99 -13.17 34.87
C LEU A 373 5.63 -14.48 34.31
N GLU A 374 4.92 -15.60 34.53
CA GLU A 374 5.33 -16.88 34.01
C GLU A 374 5.43 -16.85 32.46
N GLY A 375 6.55 -17.29 31.88
CA GLY A 375 6.83 -17.25 30.44
C GLY A 375 7.32 -15.89 29.93
N TYR A 376 7.84 -15.07 30.84
CA TYR A 376 8.52 -13.85 30.48
C TYR A 376 9.76 -14.14 29.61
N GLY A 377 10.03 -13.25 28.63
CA GLY A 377 11.18 -13.35 27.75
C GLY A 377 11.06 -14.39 26.63
N ASP A 378 12.04 -14.44 25.75
CA ASP A 378 12.09 -15.29 24.54
C ASP A 378 13.30 -16.24 24.51
N SER A 379 14.31 -15.97 25.36
CA SER A 379 15.58 -16.71 25.38
C SER A 379 15.52 -18.05 26.11
N GLY A 380 14.41 -18.34 26.79
CA GLY A 380 14.32 -19.48 27.71
C GLY A 380 14.99 -19.24 29.07
N ASN A 381 15.55 -18.05 29.29
CA ASN A 381 16.10 -17.58 30.56
C ASN A 381 15.40 -16.28 31.01
N PRO A 382 14.23 -16.33 31.67
CA PRO A 382 13.45 -15.16 32.04
C PRO A 382 14.23 -14.15 32.90
N VAL A 383 15.10 -14.64 33.77
CA VAL A 383 15.94 -13.78 34.65
C VAL A 383 16.99 -13.02 33.83
N GLY A 384 17.60 -13.69 32.83
CA GLY A 384 18.53 -13.04 31.92
C GLY A 384 17.87 -11.97 31.04
N ASP A 385 16.66 -12.25 30.51
CA ASP A 385 15.90 -11.27 29.75
C ASP A 385 15.49 -10.06 30.64
N LYS A 386 15.11 -10.29 31.91
CA LYS A 386 14.81 -9.23 32.86
C LYS A 386 16.06 -8.44 33.23
N SER A 387 17.21 -9.10 33.36
CA SER A 387 18.49 -8.44 33.58
C SER A 387 18.83 -7.47 32.43
N GLN A 388 18.63 -7.87 31.19
CA GLN A 388 18.79 -7.01 30.01
C GLN A 388 17.87 -5.78 30.08
N PHE A 389 16.60 -5.99 30.44
CA PHE A 389 15.65 -4.89 30.60
C PHE A 389 16.13 -3.93 31.71
N ILE A 390 16.59 -4.41 32.86
CA ILE A 390 17.11 -3.57 33.92
C ILE A 390 18.38 -2.82 33.50
N MET A 391 19.27 -3.42 32.71
CA MET A 391 20.42 -2.73 32.13
C MET A 391 19.98 -1.56 31.25
N SER A 392 18.92 -1.72 30.43
CA SER A 392 18.39 -0.62 29.63
C SER A 392 17.79 0.51 30.47
N LEU A 393 17.24 0.22 31.67
CA LEU A 393 16.83 1.26 32.60
C LEU A 393 18.02 2.02 33.17
N PHE A 394 19.09 1.34 33.59
CA PHE A 394 20.29 1.99 34.11
C PHE A 394 20.97 2.87 33.06
N GLU A 395 20.95 2.51 31.81
CA GLU A 395 21.46 3.32 30.69
C GLU A 395 20.72 4.66 30.56
N GLN A 396 19.42 4.68 30.85
CA GLN A 396 18.66 5.94 30.88
C GLN A 396 19.05 6.86 32.06
N LEU A 397 19.61 6.29 33.13
CA LEU A 397 20.06 7.04 34.31
C LEU A 397 21.48 7.58 34.18
N ASP A 398 22.24 7.06 33.22
CA ASP A 398 23.65 7.44 33.03
C ASP A 398 23.90 7.93 31.60
N ARG A 399 24.23 9.21 31.45
CA ARG A 399 24.52 9.81 30.14
C ARG A 399 25.78 9.25 29.48
N ASP A 400 26.72 8.73 30.28
CA ASP A 400 27.97 8.13 29.78
C ASP A 400 27.81 6.64 29.44
N GLY A 401 26.59 6.10 29.61
CA GLY A 401 26.26 4.68 29.42
C GLY A 401 26.81 3.79 30.55
N ILE A 402 26.39 2.51 30.54
CA ILE A 402 26.84 1.51 31.53
C ILE A 402 28.12 0.80 31.07
N LYS A 403 29.11 0.73 32.00
CA LYS A 403 30.38 0.06 31.73
C LYS A 403 30.25 -1.47 31.82
N PRO A 404 31.18 -2.26 31.24
CA PRO A 404 31.13 -3.73 31.32
C PRO A 404 31.11 -4.27 32.76
N VAL A 405 31.76 -3.55 33.70
CA VAL A 405 31.74 -3.91 35.13
C VAL A 405 30.34 -3.72 35.71
N ASP A 406 29.71 -2.60 35.41
CA ASP A 406 28.34 -2.27 35.86
C ASP A 406 27.35 -3.33 35.38
N ARG A 407 27.44 -3.76 34.10
CA ARG A 407 26.61 -4.82 33.54
C ARG A 407 26.73 -6.14 34.33
N SER A 408 27.96 -6.53 34.70
CA SER A 408 28.18 -7.75 35.48
C SER A 408 27.59 -7.65 36.88
N ILE A 409 27.66 -6.48 37.51
CA ILE A 409 27.10 -6.22 38.85
C ILE A 409 25.56 -6.24 38.78
N ILE A 410 24.96 -5.56 37.79
CA ILE A 410 23.50 -5.53 37.60
C ILE A 410 22.98 -6.95 37.38
N ASP A 411 23.57 -7.71 36.45
CA ASP A 411 23.16 -9.08 36.15
C ASP A 411 23.21 -9.99 37.39
N ARG A 412 24.31 -9.91 38.16
CA ARG A 412 24.45 -10.64 39.42
C ARG A 412 23.37 -10.26 40.43
N CYS A 413 23.12 -8.98 40.64
CA CYS A 413 22.15 -8.51 41.63
C CYS A 413 20.71 -8.88 41.21
N VAL A 414 20.36 -8.72 39.95
CA VAL A 414 19.05 -9.17 39.42
C VAL A 414 18.87 -10.67 39.62
N THR A 415 19.89 -11.47 39.32
CA THR A 415 19.85 -12.92 39.56
C THR A 415 19.62 -13.27 41.02
N LEU A 416 20.32 -12.60 41.96
CA LEU A 416 20.15 -12.82 43.38
C LEU A 416 18.73 -12.45 43.86
N VAL A 417 18.22 -11.32 43.43
CA VAL A 417 16.87 -10.86 43.80
C VAL A 417 15.79 -11.84 43.33
N PHE A 418 15.92 -12.40 42.09
CA PHE A 418 14.98 -13.39 41.59
C PHE A 418 15.17 -14.78 42.19
N GLN A 419 16.38 -15.17 42.64
CA GLN A 419 16.59 -16.36 43.46
C GLN A 419 15.86 -16.24 44.81
N ASP A 420 15.87 -15.08 45.44
CA ASP A 420 15.10 -14.80 46.65
C ASP A 420 13.58 -14.87 46.38
N TYR A 421 13.10 -14.33 45.26
CA TYR A 421 11.72 -14.45 44.82
C TYR A 421 11.25 -15.89 44.64
N TYR A 422 12.04 -16.75 44.04
CA TYR A 422 11.67 -18.18 43.87
C TYR A 422 11.55 -18.93 45.19
N ARG A 423 12.28 -18.45 46.24
CA ARG A 423 12.22 -19.01 47.60
C ARG A 423 11.04 -18.46 48.41
N THR A 424 10.81 -17.13 48.35
CA THR A 424 9.89 -16.43 49.23
C THR A 424 8.53 -16.15 48.59
N ARG A 425 8.43 -16.19 47.26
CA ARG A 425 7.27 -15.81 46.46
C ARG A 425 6.90 -14.32 46.55
N GLY A 426 7.72 -13.50 47.16
CA GLY A 426 7.53 -12.03 47.20
C GLY A 426 8.11 -11.38 45.94
N MET A 427 7.26 -10.78 45.10
CA MET A 427 7.71 -10.13 43.87
C MET A 427 8.72 -9.02 44.22
N PRO A 428 9.92 -9.01 43.61
CA PRO A 428 10.91 -7.97 43.89
C PRO A 428 10.48 -6.61 43.34
N THR A 429 11.10 -5.56 43.86
CA THR A 429 10.92 -4.18 43.40
C THR A 429 12.29 -3.54 43.13
N LEU A 430 12.31 -2.32 42.58
CA LEU A 430 13.56 -1.57 42.45
C LEU A 430 14.21 -1.27 43.82
N VAL A 431 13.40 -1.18 44.89
CA VAL A 431 13.91 -1.02 46.29
C VAL A 431 14.73 -2.24 46.67
N THR A 432 14.19 -3.46 46.49
CA THR A 432 14.92 -4.71 46.76
C THR A 432 16.17 -4.86 45.92
N LEU A 433 16.15 -4.42 44.66
CA LEU A 433 17.34 -4.40 43.81
C LEU A 433 18.41 -3.45 44.34
N ARG A 434 18.01 -2.24 44.78
CA ARG A 434 18.92 -1.26 45.38
C ARG A 434 19.56 -1.79 46.66
N GLU A 435 18.80 -2.43 47.56
CA GLU A 435 19.33 -3.09 48.75
C GLU A 435 20.38 -4.13 48.38
N LYS A 436 20.16 -4.98 47.39
CA LYS A 436 21.13 -5.96 46.91
C LYS A 436 22.39 -5.34 46.29
N LEU A 437 22.27 -4.20 45.63
CA LEU A 437 23.44 -3.44 45.16
C LEU A 437 24.27 -2.90 46.31
N LEU A 438 23.65 -2.41 47.40
CA LEU A 438 24.33 -1.92 48.60
C LEU A 438 25.04 -3.04 49.39
N GLU A 439 24.57 -4.29 49.30
CA GLU A 439 25.21 -5.47 49.91
C GLU A 439 26.50 -5.89 49.19
N GLN A 440 26.74 -5.39 47.95
CA GLN A 440 27.93 -5.78 47.18
C GLN A 440 29.18 -5.01 47.66
N PRO A 441 30.37 -5.65 47.61
CA PRO A 441 31.60 -5.03 48.11
C PRO A 441 32.20 -3.96 47.18
N GLU A 442 31.82 -3.95 45.88
CA GLU A 442 32.40 -3.08 44.87
C GLU A 442 31.90 -1.64 44.99
N MET A 443 32.78 -0.66 44.75
CA MET A 443 32.41 0.76 44.77
C MET A 443 31.43 1.12 43.64
N GLU A 444 31.55 0.46 42.51
CA GLU A 444 30.66 0.59 41.36
C GLU A 444 29.22 0.18 41.72
N ALA A 445 29.05 -0.86 42.51
CA ALA A 445 27.73 -1.29 43.00
C ALA A 445 27.07 -0.20 43.85
N ARG A 446 27.87 0.45 44.73
CA ARG A 446 27.37 1.58 45.51
C ARG A 446 27.01 2.78 44.64
N SER A 447 27.80 3.04 43.59
CA SER A 447 27.46 4.07 42.58
C SER A 447 26.13 3.79 41.88
N LEU A 448 25.91 2.54 41.45
CA LEU A 448 24.64 2.10 40.86
C LEU A 448 23.48 2.26 41.84
N ALA A 449 23.64 1.88 43.10
CA ALA A 449 22.61 2.06 44.13
C ALA A 449 22.26 3.54 44.36
N LEU A 450 23.24 4.44 44.31
CA LEU A 450 23.02 5.89 44.41
C LEU A 450 22.23 6.43 43.18
N LYS A 451 22.48 5.90 41.98
CA LYS A 451 21.71 6.28 40.78
C LYS A 451 20.23 5.88 40.91
N LEU A 452 19.93 4.78 41.60
CA LEU A 452 18.55 4.34 41.86
C LEU A 452 17.88 5.09 43.00
N GLU A 453 18.62 5.78 43.87
CA GLU A 453 18.06 6.39 45.09
C GLU A 453 16.92 7.37 44.79
N LEU A 454 17.07 8.21 43.77
CA LEU A 454 16.04 9.16 43.36
C LEU A 454 14.74 8.47 42.93
N PHE A 455 14.84 7.24 42.39
CA PHE A 455 13.75 6.45 41.84
C PHE A 455 13.22 5.38 42.82
N THR A 456 13.82 5.24 44.00
CA THR A 456 13.37 4.28 45.02
C THR A 456 12.89 4.97 46.28
N ASP A 457 13.74 5.84 46.87
CA ASP A 457 13.46 6.57 48.13
C ASP A 457 13.22 8.06 47.89
N GLY A 458 13.41 8.54 46.66
CA GLY A 458 13.26 9.93 46.27
C GLY A 458 11.86 10.27 45.72
N SER A 459 11.75 11.46 45.15
CA SER A 459 10.48 12.02 44.66
C SER A 459 9.98 11.38 43.34
N LEU A 460 10.77 10.49 42.73
CA LEU A 460 10.46 9.87 41.43
C LEU A 460 10.20 8.36 41.56
N ASP A 461 9.50 7.94 42.58
CA ASP A 461 9.29 6.55 43.01
C ASP A 461 8.13 5.81 42.29
N ALA A 462 7.56 6.39 41.26
CA ALA A 462 6.38 5.85 40.55
C ALA A 462 6.53 4.38 40.10
N PHE A 463 7.77 3.91 39.90
CA PHE A 463 8.06 2.55 39.40
C PHE A 463 8.76 1.66 40.46
N ALA A 464 8.88 2.12 41.70
CA ALA A 464 9.61 1.44 42.76
C ALA A 464 8.75 0.50 43.60
N HIS A 465 7.44 0.64 43.52
CA HIS A 465 6.49 -0.08 44.36
C HIS A 465 5.80 -1.22 43.62
N GLN A 466 5.10 -2.11 44.33
CA GLN A 466 4.30 -3.15 43.76
C GLN A 466 3.21 -2.56 42.85
N THR A 467 2.94 -3.22 41.73
CA THR A 467 1.84 -2.83 40.81
C THR A 467 0.50 -2.88 41.57
N ASN A 468 -0.17 -1.75 41.64
CA ASN A 468 -1.43 -1.58 42.38
C ASN A 468 -2.60 -1.17 41.46
N VAL A 469 -2.37 -1.08 40.14
CA VAL A 469 -3.35 -0.68 39.13
C VAL A 469 -3.95 -1.90 38.43
N ASN A 470 -5.20 -1.78 37.97
CA ASN A 470 -5.84 -2.85 37.23
C ASN A 470 -5.41 -2.84 35.75
N THR A 471 -4.47 -3.71 35.41
CA THR A 471 -3.99 -3.87 34.04
C THR A 471 -4.79 -4.90 33.23
N SER A 472 -5.89 -5.48 33.80
CA SER A 472 -6.64 -6.58 33.18
C SER A 472 -7.79 -6.12 32.29
N SER A 473 -8.09 -4.83 32.23
CA SER A 473 -9.13 -4.28 31.34
C SER A 473 -8.80 -4.58 29.87
N ARG A 474 -9.82 -4.76 29.04
CA ARG A 474 -9.67 -5.03 27.61
C ARG A 474 -8.99 -3.87 26.87
N ILE A 475 -9.36 -2.64 27.25
CA ILE A 475 -8.78 -1.43 26.67
C ILE A 475 -8.08 -0.68 27.81
N VAL A 476 -6.77 -0.50 27.70
CA VAL A 476 -5.96 0.17 28.72
C VAL A 476 -5.10 1.24 28.06
N SER A 477 -5.13 2.44 28.61
CA SER A 477 -4.20 3.51 28.25
C SER A 477 -3.30 3.88 29.45
N TYR A 478 -2.01 3.78 29.24
CA TYR A 478 -1.01 4.25 30.18
C TYR A 478 -0.64 5.71 29.87
N ASP A 479 -1.24 6.63 30.61
CA ASP A 479 -1.00 8.07 30.50
C ASP A 479 0.24 8.42 31.34
N ILE A 480 1.34 8.76 30.67
CA ILE A 480 2.62 9.16 31.27
C ILE A 480 2.97 10.63 31.02
N PHE A 481 2.00 11.43 30.60
CA PHE A 481 2.22 12.85 30.32
C PHE A 481 2.81 13.61 31.50
N LYS A 482 2.36 13.29 32.72
CA LYS A 482 2.77 13.97 33.96
C LYS A 482 4.08 13.45 34.57
N LEU A 483 4.72 12.44 33.98
CA LEU A 483 6.00 11.93 34.45
C LEU A 483 7.17 12.93 34.35
N GLY A 484 7.01 13.94 33.48
CA GLY A 484 8.09 14.88 33.17
C GLY A 484 9.19 14.27 32.28
N LYS A 485 10.01 15.11 31.69
CA LYS A 485 10.96 14.73 30.64
C LYS A 485 11.98 13.66 31.09
N GLN A 486 12.41 13.68 32.34
CA GLN A 486 13.44 12.75 32.86
C GLN A 486 12.94 11.31 33.00
N LEU A 487 11.66 11.13 33.39
CA LEU A 487 11.04 9.82 33.57
C LEU A 487 10.31 9.30 32.34
N LYS A 488 10.08 10.12 31.32
CA LYS A 488 9.24 9.76 30.17
C LYS A 488 9.81 8.56 29.41
N THR A 489 11.11 8.57 29.11
CA THR A 489 11.77 7.45 28.41
C THR A 489 11.82 6.19 29.28
N MET A 490 12.14 6.34 30.58
CA MET A 490 12.09 5.24 31.55
C MET A 490 10.69 4.66 31.67
N GLY A 491 9.66 5.52 31.76
CA GLY A 491 8.25 5.12 31.79
C GLY A 491 7.85 4.35 30.56
N LEU A 492 8.27 4.78 29.36
CA LEU A 492 8.01 4.09 28.11
C LEU A 492 8.60 2.67 28.10
N LEU A 493 9.84 2.50 28.59
CA LEU A 493 10.49 1.20 28.72
C LEU A 493 9.73 0.27 29.68
N ILE A 494 9.37 0.77 30.88
CA ILE A 494 8.68 -0.02 31.91
C ILE A 494 7.28 -0.42 31.45
N ILE A 495 6.54 0.48 30.80
CA ILE A 495 5.23 0.17 30.25
C ILE A 495 5.35 -0.85 29.11
N THR A 496 6.38 -0.76 28.26
CA THR A 496 6.60 -1.76 27.22
C THR A 496 6.88 -3.13 27.81
N ASP A 497 7.64 -3.21 28.89
CA ASP A 497 7.86 -4.46 29.63
C ASP A 497 6.55 -5.01 30.22
N ALA A 498 5.70 -4.14 30.80
CA ALA A 498 4.37 -4.52 31.27
C ALA A 498 3.47 -5.01 30.13
N MET A 499 3.56 -4.39 28.94
CA MET A 499 2.86 -4.84 27.73
C MET A 499 3.32 -6.23 27.28
N ILE A 500 4.63 -6.54 27.33
CA ILE A 500 5.15 -7.87 27.05
C ILE A 500 4.53 -8.90 27.99
N ASN A 501 4.46 -8.61 29.28
CA ASN A 501 3.82 -9.47 30.26
C ASN A 501 2.34 -9.74 29.88
N ARG A 502 1.60 -8.71 29.50
CA ARG A 502 0.18 -8.82 29.11
C ARG A 502 -0.02 -9.61 27.83
N VAL A 503 0.81 -9.37 26.81
CA VAL A 503 0.78 -10.12 25.56
C VAL A 503 1.03 -11.61 25.81
N ASN A 504 1.99 -11.94 26.69
CA ASN A 504 2.28 -13.32 27.05
C ASN A 504 1.08 -14.01 27.74
N GLU A 505 0.43 -13.30 28.65
CA GLU A 505 -0.77 -13.78 29.32
C GLU A 505 -1.93 -14.04 28.32
N ASN A 506 -2.18 -13.09 27.42
CA ASN A 506 -3.23 -13.17 26.41
C ASN A 506 -2.95 -14.29 25.40
N TRP A 507 -1.72 -14.41 24.92
CA TRP A 507 -1.33 -15.48 23.99
C TRP A 507 -1.60 -16.87 24.57
N ARG A 508 -1.33 -17.10 25.86
CA ARG A 508 -1.66 -18.36 26.54
C ARG A 508 -3.14 -18.63 26.60
N LYS A 509 -3.96 -17.58 26.62
CA LYS A 509 -5.41 -17.64 26.60
C LYS A 509 -6.00 -17.72 25.17
N GLY A 510 -5.13 -17.73 24.14
CA GLY A 510 -5.54 -17.67 22.72
C GLY A 510 -6.16 -16.34 22.33
N LYS A 511 -5.79 -15.25 23.02
CA LYS A 511 -6.32 -13.92 22.81
C LYS A 511 -5.25 -13.01 22.18
N ARG A 512 -5.63 -12.25 21.18
CA ARG A 512 -4.77 -11.26 20.50
C ARG A 512 -4.66 -9.96 21.29
N THR A 513 -3.59 -9.22 21.02
CA THR A 513 -3.34 -7.94 21.69
C THR A 513 -2.82 -6.90 20.70
N HIS A 514 -3.53 -5.79 20.56
CA HIS A 514 -3.08 -4.63 19.79
C HIS A 514 -2.32 -3.67 20.72
N ILE A 515 -1.11 -3.30 20.33
CA ILE A 515 -0.19 -2.49 21.11
C ILE A 515 0.06 -1.19 20.36
N ILE A 516 -0.22 -0.07 20.99
CA ILE A 516 -0.04 1.27 20.42
C ILE A 516 1.01 2.00 21.23
N LEU A 517 2.12 2.33 20.60
CA LEU A 517 3.26 3.04 21.22
C LEU A 517 3.40 4.40 20.54
N ASP A 518 2.96 5.45 21.22
CA ASP A 518 3.14 6.81 20.73
C ASP A 518 4.51 7.37 21.13
N GLU A 519 4.99 8.37 20.36
CA GLU A 519 6.32 8.97 20.50
C GLU A 519 7.47 7.94 20.53
N PHE A 520 7.34 6.92 19.73
CA PHE A 520 8.18 5.72 19.72
C PHE A 520 9.68 6.00 19.46
N HIS A 521 10.02 7.13 18.84
CA HIS A 521 11.41 7.49 18.51
C HIS A 521 12.31 7.69 19.74
N VAL A 522 11.74 8.10 20.88
CA VAL A 522 12.49 8.45 22.11
C VAL A 522 13.34 7.28 22.63
N VAL A 523 12.91 6.04 22.38
CA VAL A 523 13.62 4.85 22.86
C VAL A 523 14.86 4.49 22.05
N PHE A 524 15.06 5.10 20.89
CA PHE A 524 16.22 4.85 20.02
C PHE A 524 17.37 5.80 20.22
N GLU A 525 17.27 6.71 21.18
CA GLU A 525 18.38 7.59 21.57
C GLU A 525 19.55 6.81 22.19
N ASN A 526 19.29 5.64 22.78
CA ASN A 526 20.28 4.79 23.43
C ASN A 526 20.27 3.37 22.85
N GLU A 527 21.45 2.75 22.76
CA GLU A 527 21.65 1.46 22.10
C GLU A 527 20.98 0.28 22.84
N GLU A 528 21.11 0.21 24.18
CA GLU A 528 20.48 -0.88 24.97
C GLU A 528 18.96 -0.79 24.94
N SER A 529 18.40 0.41 25.00
CA SER A 529 16.96 0.62 24.85
C SER A 529 16.47 0.22 23.47
N ALA A 530 17.19 0.60 22.42
CA ALA A 530 16.90 0.19 21.05
C ALA A 530 16.97 -1.34 20.87
N SER A 531 17.94 -1.99 21.49
CA SER A 531 18.09 -3.46 21.50
C SER A 531 16.94 -4.15 22.22
N PHE A 532 16.55 -3.62 23.40
CA PHE A 532 15.38 -4.12 24.16
C PHE A 532 14.10 -4.03 23.32
N PHE A 533 13.85 -2.86 22.72
CA PHE A 533 12.67 -2.67 21.87
C PHE A 533 12.65 -3.57 20.63
N ASN A 534 13.79 -3.77 19.98
CA ASN A 534 13.90 -4.70 18.87
C ASN A 534 13.57 -6.15 19.29
N SER A 535 13.95 -6.54 20.51
CA SER A 535 13.58 -7.84 21.09
C SER A 535 12.08 -7.91 21.41
N ALA A 536 11.53 -6.87 22.03
CA ALA A 536 10.10 -6.75 22.34
C ALA A 536 9.24 -6.84 21.06
N TRP A 537 9.65 -6.13 20.00
CA TRP A 537 8.95 -6.13 18.69
C TRP A 537 8.86 -7.51 18.07
N ARG A 538 9.93 -8.30 18.17
CA ARG A 538 9.95 -9.69 17.73
C ARG A 538 9.10 -10.61 18.60
N GLN A 539 9.08 -10.37 19.92
CA GLN A 539 8.25 -11.15 20.85
C GLN A 539 6.76 -10.90 20.61
N PHE A 540 6.33 -9.66 20.39
CA PHE A 540 4.94 -9.34 20.08
C PHE A 540 4.46 -10.15 18.88
N ARG A 541 5.18 -10.13 17.75
CA ARG A 541 4.84 -10.90 16.55
C ARG A 541 4.67 -12.39 16.83
N LYS A 542 5.56 -12.99 17.61
CA LYS A 542 5.51 -14.44 17.90
C LYS A 542 4.34 -14.84 18.79
N ARG A 543 3.69 -13.90 19.47
CA ARG A 543 2.68 -14.11 20.49
C ARG A 543 1.35 -13.40 20.19
N ASP A 544 1.01 -13.32 18.93
CA ASP A 544 -0.22 -12.68 18.44
C ASP A 544 -0.41 -11.25 18.99
N GLY A 545 0.69 -10.54 19.14
CA GLY A 545 0.73 -9.11 19.44
C GLY A 545 0.93 -8.31 18.17
N TYR A 546 0.14 -7.25 18.00
CA TYR A 546 0.12 -6.38 16.82
C TYR A 546 0.58 -4.98 17.21
N PRO A 547 1.90 -4.72 17.27
CA PRO A 547 2.40 -3.43 17.66
C PRO A 547 2.31 -2.41 16.52
N ILE A 548 2.02 -1.16 16.90
CA ILE A 548 2.07 0.02 16.05
C ILE A 548 2.97 1.05 16.72
N GLY A 549 4.08 1.40 16.09
CA GLY A 549 4.97 2.49 16.51
C GLY A 549 4.60 3.79 15.82
N ILE A 550 4.23 4.80 16.58
CA ILE A 550 3.83 6.11 16.07
C ILE A 550 4.94 7.11 16.35
N THR A 551 5.34 7.87 15.36
CA THR A 551 6.33 8.93 15.57
C THR A 551 6.16 10.08 14.58
N GLN A 552 6.53 11.26 15.04
CA GLN A 552 6.67 12.45 14.21
C GLN A 552 8.14 12.73 13.82
N ASN A 553 9.06 12.03 14.41
CA ASN A 553 10.50 12.23 14.20
C ASN A 553 11.13 11.01 13.54
N VAL A 554 11.08 10.99 12.21
CA VAL A 554 11.56 9.86 11.40
C VAL A 554 13.07 9.79 11.36
N GLU A 555 13.76 10.92 11.49
CA GLU A 555 15.22 10.99 11.43
C GLU A 555 15.87 10.08 12.50
N TYR A 556 15.42 10.13 13.75
CA TYR A 556 15.91 9.25 14.83
C TYR A 556 15.69 7.76 14.53
N LEU A 557 14.58 7.40 13.85
CA LEU A 557 14.36 6.02 13.42
C LEU A 557 15.35 5.59 12.34
N LEU A 558 15.68 6.47 11.42
CA LEU A 558 16.53 6.14 10.28
C LEU A 558 18.02 6.11 10.66
N ASP A 559 18.42 6.88 11.67
CA ASP A 559 19.80 6.91 12.15
C ASP A 559 20.13 5.72 13.08
N SER A 560 19.13 5.08 13.68
CA SER A 560 19.30 3.86 14.48
C SER A 560 19.27 2.60 13.58
N VAL A 561 20.30 1.77 13.65
CA VAL A 561 20.36 0.48 12.93
C VAL A 561 19.22 -0.45 13.34
N HIS A 562 18.88 -0.48 14.64
CA HIS A 562 17.79 -1.28 15.18
C HIS A 562 16.44 -0.81 14.64
N ALA A 563 16.14 0.49 14.71
CA ALA A 563 14.88 1.04 14.25
C ALA A 563 14.72 0.94 12.72
N SER A 564 15.77 1.22 11.97
CA SER A 564 15.79 1.07 10.51
C SER A 564 15.52 -0.37 10.09
N THR A 565 16.09 -1.36 10.81
CA THR A 565 15.82 -2.80 10.58
C THR A 565 14.38 -3.15 10.93
N MET A 566 13.82 -2.62 12.02
CA MET A 566 12.42 -2.85 12.40
C MET A 566 11.47 -2.30 11.34
N LEU A 567 11.73 -1.08 10.85
CA LEU A 567 10.91 -0.42 9.84
C LEU A 567 10.95 -1.15 8.49
N SER A 568 12.15 -1.53 8.03
CA SER A 568 12.31 -2.23 6.74
C SER A 568 11.64 -3.62 6.72
N ASN A 569 11.63 -4.29 7.88
CA ASN A 569 10.99 -5.60 8.03
C ASN A 569 9.48 -5.52 8.29
N SER A 570 8.93 -4.33 8.54
CA SER A 570 7.49 -4.17 8.76
C SER A 570 6.74 -4.14 7.43
N GLU A 571 5.70 -4.95 7.33
CA GLU A 571 4.86 -5.01 6.12
C GLU A 571 3.79 -3.92 6.12
N PHE A 572 3.39 -3.43 7.29
CA PHE A 572 2.38 -2.39 7.41
C PHE A 572 2.99 -1.05 7.81
N VAL A 573 3.03 -0.09 6.89
CA VAL A 573 3.57 1.25 7.17
C VAL A 573 2.64 2.31 6.61
N VAL A 574 2.12 3.17 7.47
CA VAL A 574 1.37 4.36 7.09
C VAL A 574 2.28 5.58 7.13
N MET A 575 2.40 6.25 6.02
CA MET A 575 3.19 7.47 5.87
C MET A 575 2.25 8.61 5.53
N LEU A 576 2.01 9.50 6.47
CA LEU A 576 1.34 10.77 6.23
C LEU A 576 2.34 11.80 5.72
N ASN A 577 1.98 13.08 5.68
CA ASN A 577 2.89 14.13 5.22
C ASN A 577 4.28 14.04 5.90
N GLN A 578 5.36 14.13 5.11
CA GLN A 578 6.74 13.98 5.56
C GLN A 578 7.58 15.24 5.28
N SER A 579 8.64 15.45 6.09
CA SER A 579 9.64 16.46 5.78
C SER A 579 10.43 16.10 4.50
N TYR A 580 11.07 17.07 3.87
CA TYR A 580 11.85 16.82 2.64
C TYR A 580 12.96 15.79 2.86
N GLN A 581 13.72 15.92 3.96
CA GLN A 581 14.85 15.05 4.26
C GLN A 581 14.41 13.62 4.61
N ASP A 582 13.38 13.47 5.44
CA ASP A 582 12.84 12.18 5.85
C ASP A 582 12.28 11.41 4.66
N ARG A 583 11.58 12.11 3.76
CA ARG A 583 10.96 11.54 2.57
C ARG A 583 11.96 10.85 1.66
N GLU A 584 13.11 11.49 1.39
CA GLU A 584 14.17 10.89 0.54
C GLU A 584 14.80 9.65 1.20
N LYS A 585 15.05 9.71 2.51
CA LYS A 585 15.59 8.57 3.26
C LYS A 585 14.59 7.42 3.28
N LEU A 586 13.29 7.69 3.54
CA LEU A 586 12.21 6.70 3.52
C LEU A 586 12.02 6.06 2.14
N ALA A 587 12.09 6.85 1.07
CA ALA A 587 11.97 6.36 -0.29
C ALA A 587 13.01 5.30 -0.62
N LYS A 588 14.26 5.53 -0.23
CA LYS A 588 15.34 4.56 -0.42
C LYS A 588 15.17 3.30 0.42
N LEU A 589 14.76 3.45 1.68
CA LEU A 589 14.61 2.33 2.60
C LEU A 589 13.44 1.42 2.24
N LEU A 590 12.32 2.00 1.81
CA LEU A 590 11.07 1.28 1.54
C LEU A 590 10.80 1.06 0.04
N ASN A 591 11.73 1.44 -0.83
CA ASN A 591 11.62 1.36 -2.30
C ASN A 591 10.36 2.05 -2.84
N ILE A 592 10.12 3.29 -2.40
CA ILE A 592 8.98 4.11 -2.82
C ILE A 592 9.34 4.84 -4.12
N SER A 593 8.48 4.78 -5.12
CA SER A 593 8.68 5.49 -6.39
C SER A 593 8.43 7.01 -6.26
N ASP A 594 8.97 7.80 -7.19
CA ASP A 594 8.77 9.25 -7.20
C ASP A 594 7.28 9.64 -7.31
N GLU A 595 6.48 8.85 -8.03
CA GLU A 595 5.04 9.05 -8.12
C GLU A 595 4.35 8.82 -6.77
N GLN A 596 4.71 7.75 -6.07
CA GLN A 596 4.19 7.46 -4.71
C GLN A 596 4.62 8.53 -3.71
N LEU A 597 5.85 9.09 -3.84
CA LEU A 597 6.33 10.17 -2.99
C LEU A 597 5.46 11.43 -3.05
N SER A 598 4.77 11.66 -4.18
CA SER A 598 3.87 12.81 -4.33
C SER A 598 2.74 12.80 -3.29
N TYR A 599 2.27 11.62 -2.84
CA TYR A 599 1.20 11.48 -1.85
C TYR A 599 1.62 11.80 -0.41
N ILE A 600 2.92 11.88 -0.13
CA ILE A 600 3.46 12.28 1.18
C ILE A 600 4.24 13.59 1.14
N THR A 601 4.16 14.29 -0.02
CA THR A 601 4.83 15.57 -0.27
C THR A 601 3.81 16.69 -0.18
N ASN A 602 3.91 17.57 0.83
CA ASN A 602 2.95 18.65 1.06
C ASN A 602 1.49 18.15 1.06
N ALA A 603 1.29 16.91 1.50
CA ALA A 603 -0.03 16.28 1.55
C ALA A 603 -0.93 17.02 2.55
N GLN A 604 -2.22 17.07 2.27
CA GLN A 604 -3.20 17.57 3.22
C GLN A 604 -3.26 16.66 4.46
N SER A 605 -3.69 17.22 5.59
CA SER A 605 -3.89 16.43 6.81
C SER A 605 -4.85 15.27 6.55
N GLY A 606 -4.47 14.07 6.98
CA GLY A 606 -5.24 12.83 6.73
C GLY A 606 -4.96 12.17 5.37
N CYS A 607 -4.12 12.77 4.52
CA CYS A 607 -3.68 12.16 3.27
C CYS A 607 -2.29 11.54 3.42
N GLY A 608 -2.05 10.43 2.73
CA GLY A 608 -0.76 9.75 2.82
C GLY A 608 -0.64 8.52 1.94
N LEU A 609 0.34 7.69 2.24
CA LEU A 609 0.67 6.44 1.55
C LEU A 609 0.64 5.28 2.54
N ILE A 610 -0.01 4.19 2.19
CA ILE A 610 -0.01 2.93 2.96
C ILE A 610 0.80 1.90 2.19
N LYS A 611 1.82 1.34 2.84
CA LYS A 611 2.49 0.11 2.43
C LYS A 611 1.77 -1.04 3.14
N TYR A 612 1.24 -1.97 2.33
CA TYR A 612 0.48 -3.11 2.82
C TYR A 612 0.72 -4.34 1.93
#